data_a275963ecfc1dea05435ef4578c6da81
#
_entry.id   a275963ecfc1dea05435ef4578c6da81
#
_cell.length_a   1.000
_cell.length_b   1.000
_cell.length_c   1.000
_cell.angle_alpha   90.00
_cell.angle_beta   90.00
_cell.angle_gamma   90.00
#
_symmetry.space_group_name_H-M   'P 1'
#
loop_
_entity.id
_entity.type
_entity.pdbx_description
1 polymer ?
#
loop_
_entity_poly.entity_id
_entity_poly.type
_entity_poly.pdbx_seq_one_letter_code
_entity_poly.pdbx_strand_id
1 'polypeptide(L)'
;IYYGIKVGTGTLTPGYYAAFAIVGWAVYIVGQALLFIKGMDFKPYKWIVGLGYLAFYSVIAWTALDQISYVFILPLISILILYKDPKFIRTMMWITLFVLISSNAYKGLAKGMMDYMASPECALQLVIVIGCYVCTNMAIKHLVESDGALPQSIKSNLERVVRTVEQVKDASNAVVDGVTVVRELADENRT
;
A
#
# COMPACT_ATOMS: atom_id res chain seq x y z
N ILE A 1 24.20 -2.59 2.64
CA ILE A 1 25.24 -3.51 2.07
C ILE A 1 25.92 -2.85 0.86
N TYR A 2 25.21 -2.45 -0.21
CA TYR A 2 25.77 -1.91 -1.45
C TYR A 2 26.73 -0.72 -1.22
N TYR A 3 26.27 0.33 -0.51
CA TYR A 3 27.13 1.47 -0.21
C TYR A 3 28.23 1.14 0.82
N GLY A 4 28.01 0.18 1.70
CA GLY A 4 29.07 -0.32 2.60
C GLY A 4 30.22 -0.98 1.83
N ILE A 5 29.90 -1.77 0.80
CA ILE A 5 30.91 -2.37 -0.10
C ILE A 5 31.68 -1.27 -0.84
N LYS A 6 31.01 -0.22 -1.34
CA LYS A 6 31.66 0.90 -2.01
C LYS A 6 32.60 1.71 -1.11
N VAL A 7 32.29 1.83 0.17
CA VAL A 7 33.22 2.41 1.16
C VAL A 7 34.43 1.49 1.34
N GLY A 8 34.21 0.18 1.47
CA GLY A 8 35.31 -0.80 1.60
C GLY A 8 36.23 -0.86 0.39
N THR A 9 35.72 -0.58 -0.81
CA THR A 9 36.51 -0.49 -2.06
C THR A 9 37.09 0.88 -2.33
N GLY A 10 36.91 1.84 -1.40
CA GLY A 10 37.44 3.21 -1.53
C GLY A 10 36.74 4.07 -2.60
N THR A 11 35.65 3.58 -3.21
CA THR A 11 34.91 4.29 -4.27
C THR A 11 33.90 5.29 -3.71
N LEU A 12 33.63 5.25 -2.41
CA LEU A 12 32.70 6.15 -1.71
C LEU A 12 33.30 6.65 -0.40
N THR A 13 33.10 7.94 -0.09
CA THR A 13 33.59 8.50 1.16
C THR A 13 32.81 7.97 2.37
N PRO A 14 33.45 7.62 3.49
CA PRO A 14 32.78 7.18 4.71
C PRO A 14 31.75 8.18 5.23
N GLY A 15 31.99 9.47 5.07
CA GLY A 15 31.06 10.54 5.47
C GLY A 15 29.75 10.52 4.69
N TYR A 16 29.80 10.22 3.40
CA TYR A 16 28.56 10.06 2.61
C TYR A 16 27.73 8.86 3.08
N TYR A 17 28.40 7.73 3.36
CA TYR A 17 27.71 6.54 3.87
C TYR A 17 27.07 6.80 5.24
N ALA A 18 27.78 7.52 6.13
CA ALA A 18 27.24 7.90 7.43
C ALA A 18 26.00 8.79 7.29
N ALA A 19 26.05 9.82 6.43
CA ALA A 19 24.90 10.69 6.16
C ALA A 19 23.70 9.90 5.60
N PHE A 20 23.93 9.03 4.62
CA PHE A 20 22.93 8.13 4.07
C PHE A 20 22.28 7.24 5.15
N ALA A 21 23.11 6.63 6.00
CA ALA A 21 22.63 5.77 7.07
C ALA A 21 21.82 6.55 8.12
N ILE A 22 22.28 7.74 8.51
CA ILE A 22 21.59 8.61 9.48
C ILE A 22 20.21 9.00 8.95
N VAL A 23 20.09 9.45 7.70
CA VAL A 23 18.80 9.83 7.11
C VAL A 23 17.85 8.63 7.04
N GLY A 24 18.33 7.47 6.59
CA GLY A 24 17.52 6.26 6.52
C GLY A 24 17.02 5.79 7.88
N TRP A 25 17.90 5.76 8.89
CA TRP A 25 17.54 5.38 10.25
C TRP A 25 16.63 6.42 10.91
N ALA A 26 16.83 7.71 10.67
CA ALA A 26 15.96 8.76 11.20
C ALA A 26 14.51 8.59 10.71
N VAL A 27 14.30 8.35 9.41
CA VAL A 27 12.96 8.10 8.86
C VAL A 27 12.32 6.87 9.51
N TYR A 28 13.08 5.78 9.67
CA TYR A 28 12.59 4.57 10.31
C TYR A 28 12.22 4.80 11.78
N ILE A 29 13.11 5.41 12.56
CA ILE A 29 12.91 5.66 14.01
C ILE A 29 11.73 6.59 14.23
N VAL A 30 11.59 7.66 13.45
CA VAL A 30 10.45 8.58 13.53
C VAL A 30 9.15 7.85 13.20
N GLY A 31 9.14 7.00 12.17
CA GLY A 31 7.98 6.18 11.83
C GLY A 31 7.56 5.26 12.96
N GLN A 32 8.52 4.53 13.57
CA GLN A 32 8.24 3.61 14.70
C GLN A 32 7.78 4.37 15.95
N ALA A 33 8.44 5.49 16.28
CA ALA A 33 8.06 6.30 17.43
C ALA A 33 6.62 6.84 17.31
N LEU A 34 6.22 7.27 16.13
CA LEU A 34 4.86 7.73 15.87
C LEU A 34 3.82 6.63 16.01
N LEU A 35 4.11 5.41 15.54
CA LEU A 35 3.25 4.25 15.76
C LEU A 35 3.09 3.93 17.25
N PHE A 36 4.19 3.98 17.98
CA PHE A 36 4.17 3.69 19.41
C PHE A 36 3.39 4.74 20.22
N ILE A 37 3.53 6.04 19.88
CA ILE A 37 2.89 7.15 20.61
C ILE A 37 1.43 7.33 20.22
N LYS A 38 1.09 7.23 18.92
CA LYS A 38 -0.24 7.58 18.38
C LYS A 38 -1.11 6.37 18.04
N GLY A 39 -0.54 5.16 18.04
CA GLY A 39 -1.24 3.94 17.67
C GLY A 39 -1.42 3.77 16.15
N MET A 40 -2.02 2.62 15.78
CA MET A 40 -2.20 2.24 14.37
C MET A 40 -3.29 3.05 13.63
N ASP A 41 -4.23 3.65 14.36
CA ASP A 41 -5.37 4.39 13.78
C ASP A 41 -5.04 5.83 13.38
N PHE A 42 -3.78 6.23 13.53
CA PHE A 42 -3.33 7.58 13.21
C PHE A 42 -3.34 7.83 11.68
N LYS A 43 -4.41 8.44 11.18
CA LYS A 43 -4.65 8.71 9.76
C LYS A 43 -3.50 9.40 9.00
N PRO A 44 -2.76 10.38 9.58
CA PRO A 44 -1.62 11.01 8.91
C PRO A 44 -0.39 10.11 8.77
N TYR A 45 -0.33 8.97 9.45
CA TYR A 45 0.83 8.08 9.46
C TYR A 45 1.33 7.72 8.06
N LYS A 46 0.42 7.40 7.13
CA LYS A 46 0.76 7.09 5.74
C LYS A 46 1.53 8.21 5.05
N TRP A 47 1.17 9.47 5.31
CA TRP A 47 1.84 10.63 4.74
C TRP A 47 3.22 10.83 5.33
N ILE A 48 3.38 10.63 6.63
CA ILE A 48 4.66 10.78 7.33
C ILE A 48 5.66 9.73 6.85
N VAL A 49 5.24 8.47 6.76
CA VAL A 49 6.09 7.38 6.25
C VAL A 49 6.38 7.57 4.76
N GLY A 50 5.38 7.88 3.95
CA GLY A 50 5.55 8.09 2.51
C GLY A 50 6.46 9.27 2.20
N LEU A 51 6.22 10.43 2.79
CA LEU A 51 7.05 11.63 2.60
C LEU A 51 8.43 11.48 3.22
N GLY A 52 8.53 10.84 4.39
CA GLY A 52 9.81 10.55 5.03
C GLY A 52 10.69 9.67 4.14
N TYR A 53 10.12 8.58 3.61
CA TYR A 53 10.85 7.72 2.68
C TYR A 53 11.21 8.45 1.37
N LEU A 54 10.31 9.30 0.88
CA LEU A 54 10.56 10.10 -0.32
C LEU A 54 11.66 11.13 -0.10
N ALA A 55 11.75 11.73 1.10
CA ALA A 55 12.88 12.59 1.47
C ALA A 55 14.21 11.80 1.47
N PHE A 56 14.21 10.61 2.04
CA PHE A 56 15.36 9.70 1.97
C PHE A 56 15.74 9.37 0.52
N TYR A 57 14.76 9.00 -0.30
CA TYR A 57 14.96 8.75 -1.73
C TYR A 57 15.51 9.98 -2.46
N SER A 58 15.01 11.19 -2.14
CA SER A 58 15.49 12.44 -2.73
C SER A 58 16.97 12.66 -2.47
N VAL A 59 17.43 12.42 -1.23
CA VAL A 59 18.87 12.52 -0.90
C VAL A 59 19.69 11.57 -1.79
N ILE A 60 19.24 10.34 -1.95
CA ILE A 60 19.92 9.36 -2.82
C ILE A 60 19.91 9.82 -4.27
N ALA A 61 18.74 10.21 -4.80
CA ALA A 61 18.57 10.60 -6.19
C ALA A 61 19.48 11.77 -6.57
N TRP A 62 19.65 12.75 -5.67
CA TRP A 62 20.45 13.95 -5.96
C TRP A 62 21.95 13.74 -5.71
N THR A 63 22.34 12.85 -4.82
CA THR A 63 23.75 12.67 -4.41
C THR A 63 24.42 11.48 -5.06
N ALA A 64 23.68 10.40 -5.34
CA ALA A 64 24.25 9.21 -5.96
C ALA A 64 24.57 9.47 -7.44
N LEU A 65 25.78 9.14 -7.83
CA LEU A 65 26.21 9.16 -9.25
C LEU A 65 25.88 7.85 -9.98
N ASP A 66 25.33 6.89 -9.25
CA ASP A 66 25.02 5.56 -9.77
C ASP A 66 23.71 5.54 -10.52
N GLN A 67 23.69 4.82 -11.62
CA GLN A 67 22.48 4.58 -12.43
C GLN A 67 21.43 3.74 -11.68
N ILE A 68 21.85 2.96 -10.66
CA ILE A 68 20.97 2.03 -9.91
C ILE A 68 20.19 2.77 -8.80
N SER A 69 20.44 4.05 -8.56
CA SER A 69 19.81 4.81 -7.46
C SER A 69 18.27 4.83 -7.53
N TYR A 70 17.67 4.70 -8.72
CA TYR A 70 16.21 4.65 -8.87
C TYR A 70 15.56 3.42 -8.23
N VAL A 71 16.31 2.32 -8.05
CA VAL A 71 15.79 1.07 -7.45
C VAL A 71 15.33 1.30 -6.00
N PHE A 72 15.89 2.30 -5.30
CA PHE A 72 15.48 2.64 -3.94
C PHE A 72 14.04 3.17 -3.84
N ILE A 73 13.35 3.45 -4.95
CA ILE A 73 11.94 3.81 -4.93
C ILE A 73 11.03 2.57 -4.79
N LEU A 74 11.49 1.37 -5.17
CA LEU A 74 10.65 0.16 -5.18
C LEU A 74 10.06 -0.20 -3.81
N PRO A 75 10.81 -0.12 -2.69
CA PRO A 75 10.24 -0.35 -1.36
C PRO A 75 9.10 0.63 -1.03
N LEU A 76 9.20 1.89 -1.43
CA LEU A 76 8.10 2.85 -1.25
C LEU A 76 6.86 2.41 -2.02
N ILE A 77 7.01 2.05 -3.30
CA ILE A 77 5.90 1.59 -4.14
C ILE A 77 5.22 0.37 -3.50
N SER A 78 6.01 -0.57 -2.98
CA SER A 78 5.48 -1.75 -2.29
C SER A 78 4.67 -1.41 -1.02
N ILE A 79 5.14 -0.43 -0.23
CA ILE A 79 4.43 0.06 0.96
C ILE A 79 3.13 0.77 0.58
N LEU A 80 3.10 1.51 -0.54
CA LEU A 80 1.91 2.24 -0.98
C LEU A 80 0.71 1.32 -1.24
N ILE A 81 0.95 0.08 -1.69
CA ILE A 81 -0.10 -0.92 -1.96
C ILE A 81 -0.89 -1.24 -0.68
N LEU A 82 -0.22 -1.26 0.48
CA LEU A 82 -0.85 -1.60 1.76
C LEU A 82 -1.92 -0.59 2.19
N TYR A 83 -1.79 0.67 1.79
CA TYR A 83 -2.73 1.73 2.19
C TYR A 83 -4.01 1.78 1.37
N LYS A 84 -4.08 1.09 0.22
CA LYS A 84 -5.28 1.00 -0.64
C LYS A 84 -5.93 2.37 -0.95
N ASP A 85 -5.13 3.45 -0.98
CA ASP A 85 -5.60 4.82 -1.22
C ASP A 85 -5.10 5.35 -2.58
N PRO A 86 -5.95 5.35 -3.62
CA PRO A 86 -5.55 5.78 -4.97
C PRO A 86 -5.12 7.26 -5.03
N LYS A 87 -5.70 8.13 -4.18
CA LYS A 87 -5.32 9.55 -4.15
C LYS A 87 -3.92 9.73 -3.59
N PHE A 88 -3.62 9.03 -2.50
CA PHE A 88 -2.30 9.05 -1.87
C PHE A 88 -1.21 8.57 -2.84
N ILE A 89 -1.45 7.45 -3.52
CA ILE A 89 -0.50 6.89 -4.49
C ILE A 89 -0.25 7.84 -5.65
N ARG A 90 -1.30 8.43 -6.21
CA ARG A 90 -1.17 9.39 -7.31
C ARG A 90 -0.34 10.61 -6.90
N THR A 91 -0.52 11.10 -5.69
CA THR A 91 0.28 12.22 -5.16
C THR A 91 1.75 11.80 -5.00
N MET A 92 2.00 10.62 -4.41
CA MET A 92 3.37 10.10 -4.27
C MET A 92 4.05 9.89 -5.63
N MET A 93 3.32 9.40 -6.63
CA MET A 93 3.80 9.27 -8.00
C MET A 93 4.31 10.61 -8.57
N TRP A 94 3.49 11.65 -8.48
CA TRP A 94 3.86 12.95 -9.02
C TRP A 94 5.09 13.55 -8.32
N ILE A 95 5.17 13.42 -6.99
CA ILE A 95 6.34 13.90 -6.25
C ILE A 95 7.58 13.09 -6.61
N THR A 96 7.46 11.76 -6.74
CA THR A 96 8.57 10.90 -7.16
C THR A 96 9.07 11.25 -8.55
N LEU A 97 8.17 11.44 -9.51
CA LEU A 97 8.55 11.85 -10.87
C LEU A 97 9.23 13.21 -10.87
N PHE A 98 8.73 14.16 -10.08
CA PHE A 98 9.37 15.47 -9.92
C PHE A 98 10.80 15.35 -9.37
N VAL A 99 11.01 14.54 -8.33
CA VAL A 99 12.33 14.29 -7.74
C VAL A 99 13.25 13.62 -8.76
N LEU A 100 12.77 12.64 -9.50
CA LEU A 100 13.57 11.92 -10.49
C LEU A 100 13.98 12.82 -11.65
N ILE A 101 13.05 13.57 -12.22
CA ILE A 101 13.31 14.49 -13.33
C ILE A 101 14.27 15.60 -12.88
N SER A 102 14.01 16.23 -11.71
CA SER A 102 14.86 17.31 -11.21
C SER A 102 16.27 16.82 -10.88
N SER A 103 16.42 15.61 -10.32
CA SER A 103 17.74 15.04 -10.03
C SER A 103 18.54 14.74 -11.30
N ASN A 104 17.87 14.21 -12.34
CA ASN A 104 18.51 13.96 -13.63
C ASN A 104 18.90 15.28 -14.33
N ALA A 105 18.03 16.30 -14.30
CA ALA A 105 18.34 17.62 -14.80
C ALA A 105 19.54 18.26 -14.06
N TYR A 106 19.58 18.15 -12.74
CA TYR A 106 20.70 18.65 -11.95
C TYR A 106 22.01 17.94 -12.32
N LYS A 107 21.99 16.61 -12.46
CA LYS A 107 23.19 15.86 -12.88
C LYS A 107 23.67 16.28 -14.26
N GLY A 108 22.76 16.46 -15.21
CA GLY A 108 23.09 16.91 -16.57
C GLY A 108 23.66 18.33 -16.60
N LEU A 109 22.95 19.28 -16.00
CA LEU A 109 23.27 20.71 -16.12
C LEU A 109 24.37 21.15 -15.16
N ALA A 110 24.25 20.81 -13.86
CA ALA A 110 25.17 21.31 -12.85
C ALA A 110 26.47 20.50 -12.76
N LYS A 111 26.44 19.21 -13.07
CA LYS A 111 27.63 18.32 -13.07
C LYS A 111 28.21 18.08 -14.45
N GLY A 112 27.64 18.68 -15.48
CA GLY A 112 28.13 18.53 -16.87
C GLY A 112 27.96 17.13 -17.45
N MET A 113 27.05 16.30 -16.88
CA MET A 113 26.77 14.93 -17.32
C MET A 113 25.68 14.90 -18.39
N MET A 114 25.79 15.72 -19.44
CA MET A 114 24.79 15.81 -20.50
C MET A 114 24.60 14.48 -21.24
N ASP A 115 25.67 13.72 -21.44
CA ASP A 115 25.62 12.38 -22.04
C ASP A 115 24.76 11.41 -21.20
N TYR A 116 24.74 11.59 -19.86
CA TYR A 116 23.88 10.82 -18.99
C TYR A 116 22.39 11.15 -19.18
N MET A 117 22.03 12.42 -19.35
CA MET A 117 20.63 12.81 -19.64
C MET A 117 20.14 12.26 -20.97
N ALA A 118 21.01 12.19 -21.97
CA ALA A 118 20.70 11.65 -23.29
C ALA A 118 20.79 10.12 -23.33
N SER A 119 21.24 9.48 -22.26
CA SER A 119 21.46 8.04 -22.22
C SER A 119 20.13 7.25 -22.21
N PRO A 120 20.10 6.06 -22.84
CA PRO A 120 18.96 5.15 -22.76
C PRO A 120 18.60 4.76 -21.33
N GLU A 121 19.57 4.74 -20.43
CA GLU A 121 19.39 4.38 -19.02
C GLU A 121 18.51 5.40 -18.29
N CYS A 122 18.67 6.69 -18.59
CA CYS A 122 17.83 7.75 -18.03
C CYS A 122 16.36 7.60 -18.47
N ALA A 123 16.15 7.32 -19.76
CA ALA A 123 14.81 7.03 -20.28
C ALA A 123 14.22 5.76 -19.65
N LEU A 124 15.03 4.71 -19.52
CA LEU A 124 14.61 3.45 -18.91
C LEU A 124 14.19 3.63 -17.43
N GLN A 125 14.90 4.43 -16.64
CA GLN A 125 14.51 4.76 -15.27
C GLN A 125 13.11 5.36 -15.19
N LEU A 126 12.81 6.34 -16.08
CA LEU A 126 11.48 6.96 -16.13
C LEU A 126 10.40 5.95 -16.51
N VAL A 127 10.64 5.14 -17.52
CA VAL A 127 9.68 4.12 -17.99
C VAL A 127 9.41 3.10 -16.89
N ILE A 128 10.44 2.61 -16.21
CA ILE A 128 10.28 1.63 -15.11
C ILE A 128 9.48 2.24 -13.96
N VAL A 129 9.82 3.45 -13.52
CA VAL A 129 9.13 4.10 -12.40
C VAL A 129 7.66 4.37 -12.74
N ILE A 130 7.38 4.90 -13.93
CA ILE A 130 6.01 5.12 -14.39
C ILE A 130 5.26 3.80 -14.49
N GLY A 131 5.87 2.79 -15.11
CA GLY A 131 5.26 1.45 -15.23
C GLY A 131 4.92 0.83 -13.87
N CYS A 132 5.84 0.89 -12.91
CA CYS A 132 5.58 0.41 -11.54
C CYS A 132 4.41 1.15 -10.88
N TYR A 133 4.32 2.48 -11.02
CA TYR A 133 3.20 3.24 -10.47
C TYR A 133 1.87 2.95 -11.16
N VAL A 134 1.87 2.77 -12.49
CA VAL A 134 0.66 2.39 -13.25
C VAL A 134 0.18 1.01 -12.78
N CYS A 135 1.06 0.02 -12.73
CA CYS A 135 0.73 -1.32 -12.24
C CYS A 135 0.20 -1.29 -10.79
N THR A 136 0.85 -0.51 -9.93
CA THR A 136 0.43 -0.35 -8.54
C THR A 136 -0.97 0.29 -8.44
N ASN A 137 -1.23 1.34 -9.22
CA ASN A 137 -2.53 2.00 -9.23
C ASN A 137 -3.64 1.06 -9.74
N MET A 138 -3.36 0.24 -10.76
CA MET A 138 -4.29 -0.79 -11.23
C MET A 138 -4.53 -1.87 -10.18
N ALA A 139 -3.47 -2.38 -9.55
CA ALA A 139 -3.58 -3.38 -8.50
C ALA A 139 -4.42 -2.89 -7.32
N ILE A 140 -4.25 -1.63 -6.91
CA ILE A 140 -5.02 -1.05 -5.81
C ILE A 140 -6.47 -0.83 -6.20
N LYS A 141 -6.75 -0.39 -7.43
CA LYS A 141 -8.13 -0.30 -7.91
C LYS A 141 -8.82 -1.65 -7.79
N HIS A 142 -8.18 -2.71 -8.25
CA HIS A 142 -8.69 -4.08 -8.11
C HIS A 142 -8.87 -4.51 -6.65
N LEU A 143 -7.92 -4.20 -5.77
CA LEU A 143 -8.02 -4.53 -4.35
C LEU A 143 -9.19 -3.80 -3.68
N VAL A 144 -9.38 -2.53 -3.96
CA VAL A 144 -10.49 -1.73 -3.40
C VAL A 144 -11.84 -2.23 -3.90
N GLU A 145 -11.95 -2.58 -5.20
CA GLU A 145 -13.16 -3.16 -5.78
C GLU A 145 -13.48 -4.53 -5.17
N SER A 146 -12.47 -5.39 -5.02
CA SER A 146 -12.61 -6.70 -4.40
C SER A 146 -13.00 -6.62 -2.91
N ASP A 147 -12.36 -5.74 -2.16
CA ASP A 147 -12.68 -5.52 -0.74
C ASP A 147 -14.08 -4.94 -0.55
N GLY A 148 -14.59 -4.15 -1.51
CA GLY A 148 -15.96 -3.64 -1.49
C GLY A 148 -17.01 -4.71 -1.82
N ALA A 149 -16.70 -5.66 -2.67
CA ALA A 149 -17.61 -6.74 -3.08
C ALA A 149 -17.79 -7.78 -1.97
N LEU A 150 -16.78 -8.07 -1.18
CA LEU A 150 -16.80 -9.08 -0.12
C LEU A 150 -17.80 -8.78 1.00
N PRO A 151 -17.82 -7.60 1.63
CA PRO A 151 -18.81 -7.23 2.63
C PRO A 151 -20.25 -7.22 2.08
N GLN A 152 -20.42 -6.83 0.82
CA GLN A 152 -21.73 -6.79 0.19
C GLN A 152 -22.27 -8.21 -0.04
N SER A 153 -21.43 -9.14 -0.46
CA SER A 153 -21.77 -10.56 -0.59
C SER A 153 -22.11 -11.19 0.77
N ILE A 154 -21.32 -10.91 1.82
CA ILE A 154 -21.57 -11.38 3.18
C ILE A 154 -22.91 -10.84 3.68
N LYS A 155 -23.19 -9.55 3.51
CA LYS A 155 -24.46 -8.94 3.92
C LYS A 155 -25.66 -9.57 3.21
N SER A 156 -25.57 -9.78 1.90
CA SER A 156 -26.64 -10.46 1.13
C SER A 156 -26.86 -11.90 1.61
N ASN A 157 -25.79 -12.64 1.87
CA ASN A 157 -25.90 -14.00 2.40
C ASN A 157 -26.50 -14.02 3.81
N LEU A 158 -26.13 -13.08 4.68
CA LEU A 158 -26.69 -12.94 6.01
C LEU A 158 -28.21 -12.65 5.96
N GLU A 159 -28.63 -11.72 5.08
CA GLU A 159 -30.05 -11.42 4.88
C GLU A 159 -30.84 -12.65 4.39
N ARG A 160 -30.24 -13.46 3.50
CA ARG A 160 -30.84 -14.74 3.07
C ARG A 160 -30.98 -15.73 4.23
N VAL A 161 -29.94 -15.87 5.05
CA VAL A 161 -29.98 -16.76 6.23
C VAL A 161 -31.05 -16.31 7.21
N VAL A 162 -31.16 -15.02 7.52
CA VAL A 162 -32.20 -14.48 8.40
C VAL A 162 -33.60 -14.81 7.89
N ARG A 163 -33.87 -14.58 6.60
CA ARG A 163 -35.16 -14.93 5.99
C ARG A 163 -35.46 -16.42 6.07
N THR A 164 -34.46 -17.27 5.82
CA THR A 164 -34.65 -18.73 5.89
C THR A 164 -34.96 -19.16 7.34
N VAL A 165 -34.28 -18.55 8.34
CA VAL A 165 -34.58 -18.82 9.76
C VAL A 165 -36.00 -18.40 10.14
N GLU A 166 -36.49 -17.24 9.67
CA GLU A 166 -37.89 -16.81 9.86
C GLU A 166 -38.88 -17.80 9.22
N GLN A 167 -38.65 -18.22 7.99
CA GLN A 167 -39.49 -19.22 7.33
C GLN A 167 -39.51 -20.56 8.07
N VAL A 168 -38.39 -21.03 8.55
CA VAL A 168 -38.30 -22.27 9.37
C VAL A 168 -39.05 -22.11 10.68
N LYS A 169 -38.96 -20.93 11.33
CA LYS A 169 -39.70 -20.63 12.54
C LYS A 169 -41.23 -20.67 12.28
N ASP A 170 -41.69 -20.04 11.22
CA ASP A 170 -43.11 -20.00 10.87
C ASP A 170 -43.63 -21.41 10.53
N ALA A 171 -42.86 -22.18 9.75
CA ALA A 171 -43.19 -23.57 9.44
C ALA A 171 -43.19 -24.43 10.72
N SER A 172 -42.28 -24.23 11.64
CA SER A 172 -42.24 -24.93 12.92
C SER A 172 -43.47 -24.62 13.79
N ASN A 173 -43.87 -23.36 13.85
CA ASN A 173 -45.09 -22.95 14.56
C ASN A 173 -46.33 -23.60 13.94
N ALA A 174 -46.47 -23.61 12.64
CA ALA A 174 -47.57 -24.28 11.95
C ALA A 174 -47.63 -25.80 12.22
N VAL A 175 -46.46 -26.45 12.32
CA VAL A 175 -46.38 -27.86 12.69
C VAL A 175 -46.83 -28.08 14.16
N VAL A 176 -46.43 -27.21 15.07
CA VAL A 176 -46.86 -27.28 16.49
C VAL A 176 -48.35 -27.11 16.61
N ASP A 177 -48.94 -26.13 15.89
CA ASP A 177 -50.38 -25.91 15.87
C ASP A 177 -51.12 -27.11 15.28
N GLY A 178 -50.61 -27.67 14.16
CA GLY A 178 -51.17 -28.88 13.55
C GLY A 178 -51.13 -30.11 14.50
N VAL A 179 -50.04 -30.31 15.23
CA VAL A 179 -49.93 -31.38 16.22
C VAL A 179 -50.93 -31.20 17.36
N THR A 180 -51.17 -29.97 17.78
CA THR A 180 -52.16 -29.65 18.81
C THR A 180 -53.58 -30.03 18.36
N VAL A 181 -53.97 -29.65 17.13
CA VAL A 181 -55.27 -30.00 16.56
C VAL A 181 -55.44 -31.54 16.44
N VAL A 182 -54.40 -32.23 15.98
CA VAL A 182 -54.44 -33.71 15.85
C VAL A 182 -54.63 -34.36 17.22
N ARG A 183 -54.00 -33.82 18.26
CA ARG A 183 -54.13 -34.31 19.65
C ARG A 183 -55.54 -34.11 20.20
N GLU A 184 -56.15 -32.94 19.97
CA GLU A 184 -57.54 -32.65 20.35
C GLU A 184 -58.52 -33.60 19.69
N LEU A 185 -58.37 -33.81 18.35
CA LEU A 185 -59.21 -34.75 17.60
C LEU A 185 -59.05 -36.20 18.04
N ALA A 186 -57.83 -36.60 18.45
CA ALA A 186 -57.59 -37.95 18.98
C ALA A 186 -58.22 -38.15 20.36
N ASP A 187 -58.24 -37.13 21.19
CA ASP A 187 -58.90 -37.19 22.51
C ASP A 187 -60.43 -37.20 22.40
N GLU A 188 -61.00 -36.45 21.43
CA GLU A 188 -62.45 -36.43 21.14
C GLU A 188 -62.93 -37.77 20.60
N ASN A 189 -62.16 -38.47 19.78
CA ASN A 189 -62.48 -39.79 19.26
C ASN A 189 -62.38 -40.94 20.33
N ARG A 190 -61.86 -40.65 21.52
CA ARG A 190 -61.66 -41.63 22.58
C ARG A 190 -62.77 -41.64 23.63
N THR A 191 -63.64 -40.63 23.58
CA THR A 191 -64.83 -40.51 24.41
C THR A 191 -66.06 -41.07 23.69
#